data_202479e7db0fce1ec062245de0531ac7
#
_entry.id   202479e7db0fce1ec062245de0531ac7
#
_cell.length_a   1.000
_cell.length_b   1.000
_cell.length_c   1.000
_cell.angle_alpha   90.00
_cell.angle_beta   90.00
_cell.angle_gamma   90.00
#
_symmetry.space_group_name_H-M   'P 1'
#
loop_
_entity.id
_entity.type
_entity.pdbx_description
1 polymer ?
#
loop_
_entity_poly.entity_id
_entity_poly.type
_entity_poly.pdbx_seq_one_letter_code
_entity_poly.pdbx_strand_id
1 'polypeptide(L)'
;DGPSAGMAMTVLLVMEIQNKPINDSILLTGTIQSDGSIGPVGGVPQKADAAGKYGAKTFIVPKGQATTFVQSCTEKKEGVFYFRNCKSEPQEISPMLEQKYGMKVVEATDIQSVLKYFQKNS
;
A
#
# COMPACT_ATOMS: atom_id res chain seq x y z
N ASP A 1 1.81 8.07 20.06
CA ASP A 1 2.76 9.05 20.08
C ASP A 1 3.57 9.06 21.34
N GLY A 2 4.86 9.19 21.26
CA GLY A 2 5.73 9.12 22.38
C GLY A 2 7.15 8.99 21.91
N PRO A 3 8.13 8.74 22.79
CA PRO A 3 9.52 8.66 22.38
C PRO A 3 9.77 7.65 21.28
N SER A 4 9.12 6.50 21.35
CA SER A 4 9.27 5.49 20.31
C SER A 4 8.66 5.96 19.00
N ALA A 5 7.57 6.71 19.06
CA ALA A 5 6.95 7.28 17.88
C ALA A 5 7.82 8.38 17.28
N GLY A 6 8.57 9.09 18.12
CA GLY A 6 9.51 10.10 17.65
C GLY A 6 10.66 9.53 16.85
N MET A 7 10.92 8.23 16.98
CA MET A 7 11.97 7.55 16.23
C MET A 7 11.47 6.91 14.95
N ALA A 8 10.19 7.02 14.64
CA ALA A 8 9.59 6.50 13.43
C ALA A 8 9.06 7.67 12.61
N MET A 9 9.25 7.60 11.30
CA MET A 9 8.79 8.64 10.39
C MET A 9 7.90 8.04 9.33
N THR A 10 6.75 8.66 9.10
CA THR A 10 5.93 8.30 7.95
C THR A 10 6.55 8.92 6.70
N VAL A 11 6.85 8.10 5.74
CA VAL A 11 7.59 8.51 4.56
C VAL A 11 6.75 8.24 3.32
N LEU A 12 6.75 9.22 2.42
CA LEU A 12 6.30 9.03 1.05
C LEU A 12 7.43 9.48 0.16
N LEU A 13 8.08 8.54 -0.48
CA LEU A 13 9.21 8.83 -1.34
C LEU A 13 8.86 8.59 -2.79
N VAL A 14 9.26 9.53 -3.63
CA VAL A 14 9.19 9.38 -5.08
C VAL A 14 10.61 9.11 -5.58
N MET A 15 10.78 8.00 -6.27
CA MET A 15 12.08 7.66 -6.85
C MET A 15 11.89 7.38 -8.32
N GLU A 16 12.83 7.83 -9.12
CA GLU A 16 12.79 7.66 -10.56
C GLU A 16 13.99 6.83 -11.00
N ILE A 17 13.73 5.86 -11.86
CA ILE A 17 14.77 5.06 -12.48
C ILE A 17 15.08 5.70 -13.82
N GLN A 18 16.31 6.22 -13.94
CA GLN A 18 16.66 7.07 -15.08
C GLN A 18 17.26 6.32 -16.27
N ASN A 19 17.76 5.11 -16.07
CA ASN A 19 18.48 4.41 -17.15
C ASN A 19 17.59 3.46 -17.94
N LYS A 20 16.30 3.78 -18.05
CA LYS A 20 15.36 2.98 -18.83
C LYS A 20 14.73 3.82 -19.94
N PRO A 21 14.35 3.20 -21.07
CA PRO A 21 13.72 3.92 -22.17
C PRO A 21 12.41 4.60 -21.76
N ILE A 22 11.73 4.05 -20.75
CA ILE A 22 10.49 4.60 -20.21
C ILE A 22 10.78 5.07 -18.79
N ASN A 23 10.37 6.29 -18.49
CA ASN A 23 10.51 6.81 -17.12
C ASN A 23 9.58 6.03 -16.20
N ASP A 24 10.16 5.17 -15.39
CA ASP A 24 9.41 4.46 -14.36
C ASP A 24 9.59 5.22 -13.04
N SER A 25 8.48 5.61 -12.46
CA SER A 25 8.49 6.21 -11.13
C SER A 25 8.06 5.18 -10.11
N ILE A 26 8.72 5.20 -8.96
CA ILE A 26 8.43 4.32 -7.86
C ILE A 26 8.11 5.16 -6.65
N LEU A 27 6.95 4.91 -6.06
CA LEU A 27 6.51 5.56 -4.83
C LEU A 27 6.55 4.57 -3.68
N LEU A 28 7.02 5.03 -2.55
CA LEU A 28 7.11 4.22 -1.33
C LEU A 28 6.32 4.92 -0.23
N THR A 29 5.50 4.19 0.48
CA THR A 29 4.87 4.68 1.71
C THR A 29 5.12 3.71 2.84
N GLY A 30 5.19 4.25 4.07
CA GLY A 30 5.43 3.43 5.25
C GLY A 30 5.92 4.28 6.40
N THR A 31 6.07 3.64 7.54
CA THR A 31 6.70 4.24 8.70
C THR A 31 8.12 3.68 8.81
N ILE A 32 9.12 4.58 8.77
CA ILE A 32 10.51 4.15 8.83
C ILE A 32 10.95 4.16 10.29
N GLN A 33 11.40 2.99 10.77
CA GLN A 33 11.90 2.83 12.13
C GLN A 33 13.40 3.13 12.17
N SER A 34 13.91 3.37 13.38
CA SER A 34 15.32 3.69 13.55
C SER A 34 16.26 2.55 13.11
N ASP A 35 15.78 1.31 13.12
CA ASP A 35 16.56 0.17 12.68
C ASP A 35 16.45 -0.09 11.17
N GLY A 36 15.75 0.77 10.44
CA GLY A 36 15.58 0.62 9.01
C GLY A 36 14.38 -0.21 8.60
N SER A 37 13.62 -0.76 9.55
CA SER A 37 12.43 -1.52 9.21
C SER A 37 11.31 -0.58 8.78
N ILE A 38 10.42 -1.10 7.95
CA ILE A 38 9.25 -0.38 7.45
C ILE A 38 8.03 -0.92 8.16
N GLY A 39 7.40 -0.05 8.95
CA GLY A 39 6.20 -0.41 9.68
C GLY A 39 4.94 0.04 8.98
N PRO A 40 3.78 -0.39 9.50
CA PRO A 40 2.50 -0.08 8.89
C PRO A 40 2.17 1.40 8.94
N VAL A 41 1.32 1.82 8.01
CA VAL A 41 0.86 3.20 7.90
C VAL A 41 -0.62 3.14 7.51
N GLY A 42 -1.37 4.18 7.92
CA GLY A 42 -2.79 4.24 7.58
C GLY A 42 -3.03 4.74 6.16
N GLY A 43 -4.22 4.43 5.64
CA GLY A 43 -4.67 4.98 4.37
C GLY A 43 -3.96 4.45 3.15
N VAL A 44 -3.48 3.22 3.20
CA VAL A 44 -2.73 2.64 2.07
C VAL A 44 -3.56 2.59 0.78
N PRO A 45 -4.84 2.15 0.80
CA PRO A 45 -5.60 2.13 -0.45
C PRO A 45 -5.75 3.51 -1.08
N GLN A 46 -5.98 4.54 -0.27
CA GLN A 46 -6.11 5.90 -0.76
C GLN A 46 -4.79 6.43 -1.30
N LYS A 47 -3.69 6.12 -0.62
CA LYS A 47 -2.35 6.51 -1.06
C LYS A 47 -1.97 5.79 -2.34
N ALA A 48 -2.36 4.53 -2.48
CA ALA A 48 -2.11 3.76 -3.69
C ALA A 48 -2.87 4.35 -4.88
N ASP A 49 -4.12 4.74 -4.67
CA ASP A 49 -4.89 5.38 -5.72
C ASP A 49 -4.26 6.70 -6.15
N ALA A 50 -3.82 7.50 -5.18
CA ALA A 50 -3.13 8.75 -5.49
C ALA A 50 -1.82 8.50 -6.25
N ALA A 51 -1.08 7.46 -5.88
CA ALA A 51 0.15 7.11 -6.58
C ALA A 51 -0.13 6.73 -8.03
N GLY A 52 -1.22 5.99 -8.27
CA GLY A 52 -1.63 5.64 -9.62
C GLY A 52 -2.00 6.85 -10.44
N LYS A 53 -2.73 7.79 -9.84
CA LYS A 53 -3.10 9.05 -10.50
C LYS A 53 -1.87 9.90 -10.82
N TYR A 54 -0.87 9.87 -9.95
CA TYR A 54 0.39 10.57 -10.20
C TYR A 54 1.13 10.00 -11.41
N GLY A 55 0.92 8.74 -11.70
CA GLY A 55 1.60 8.07 -12.81
C GLY A 55 2.69 7.12 -12.38
N ALA A 56 2.74 6.75 -11.09
CA ALA A 56 3.72 5.79 -10.62
C ALA A 56 3.50 4.43 -11.29
N LYS A 57 4.59 3.76 -11.62
CA LYS A 57 4.55 2.43 -12.19
C LYS A 57 4.67 1.34 -11.13
N THR A 58 5.26 1.67 -10.00
CA THR A 58 5.40 0.76 -8.87
C THR A 58 5.11 1.51 -7.58
N PHE A 59 4.35 0.89 -6.71
CA PHE A 59 4.03 1.42 -5.40
C PHE A 59 4.46 0.41 -4.34
N ILE A 60 5.36 0.82 -3.47
CA ILE A 60 5.91 -0.05 -2.43
C ILE A 60 5.20 0.25 -1.12
N VAL A 61 4.66 -0.79 -0.50
CA VAL A 61 3.92 -0.70 0.75
C VAL A 61 4.56 -1.59 1.80
N PRO A 62 4.29 -1.34 3.09
CA PRO A 62 4.79 -2.24 4.13
C PRO A 62 4.21 -3.63 3.98
N LYS A 63 4.96 -4.61 4.46
CA LYS A 63 4.53 -6.01 4.40
C LYS A 63 3.16 -6.17 5.06
N GLY A 64 2.28 -6.88 4.38
CA GLY A 64 0.92 -7.13 4.83
C GLY A 64 -0.08 -6.05 4.45
N GLN A 65 0.36 -4.94 3.88
CA GLN A 65 -0.54 -3.84 3.55
C GLN A 65 -0.93 -3.78 2.08
N ALA A 66 -0.55 -4.77 1.29
CA ALA A 66 -1.11 -4.93 -0.05
C ALA A 66 -2.50 -5.57 -0.01
N THR A 67 -2.97 -5.93 1.17
CA THR A 67 -4.31 -6.48 1.39
C THR A 67 -5.09 -5.52 2.26
N THR A 68 -6.28 -5.18 1.84
CA THR A 68 -7.22 -4.40 2.63
C THR A 68 -8.42 -5.27 2.98
N PHE A 69 -9.24 -4.79 3.90
CA PHE A 69 -10.45 -5.50 4.30
C PHE A 69 -11.66 -4.69 3.86
N VAL A 70 -12.56 -5.34 3.14
CA VAL A 70 -13.81 -4.73 2.72
C VAL A 70 -14.94 -5.36 3.52
N GLN A 71 -15.89 -4.53 3.89
CA GLN A 71 -17.05 -4.99 4.64
C GLN A 71 -18.14 -5.38 3.66
N SER A 72 -18.61 -6.63 3.78
CA SER A 72 -19.71 -7.15 2.99
C SER A 72 -20.88 -7.38 3.92
N CYS A 73 -21.99 -6.74 3.65
CA CYS A 73 -23.17 -6.82 4.51
C CYS A 73 -24.33 -7.42 3.76
N THR A 74 -25.04 -8.31 4.42
CA THR A 74 -26.30 -8.84 3.93
C THR A 74 -27.41 -8.38 4.86
N GLU A 75 -28.55 -8.04 4.27
CA GLU A 75 -29.72 -7.58 5.03
C GLU A 75 -30.87 -8.54 4.78
N LYS A 76 -31.57 -8.87 5.85
CA LYS A 76 -32.70 -9.78 5.78
C LYS A 76 -33.85 -9.23 6.61
N LYS A 77 -35.05 -9.20 6.01
CA LYS A 77 -36.25 -8.75 6.69
C LYS A 77 -37.19 -9.91 6.81
N GLU A 78 -37.60 -10.24 8.05
CA GLU A 78 -38.59 -11.28 8.33
C GLU A 78 -39.67 -10.67 9.21
N GLY A 79 -40.88 -10.43 8.65
CA GLY A 79 -41.95 -9.82 9.37
C GLY A 79 -41.57 -8.43 9.85
N VAL A 80 -41.59 -8.23 11.17
CA VAL A 80 -41.21 -6.95 11.79
C VAL A 80 -39.72 -6.93 12.14
N PHE A 81 -38.98 -8.02 11.90
CA PHE A 81 -37.57 -8.11 12.26
C PHE A 81 -36.71 -7.77 11.06
N TYR A 82 -35.65 -7.02 11.35
CA TYR A 82 -34.69 -6.61 10.36
C TYR A 82 -33.30 -7.06 10.84
N PHE A 83 -32.63 -7.86 10.04
CA PHE A 83 -31.32 -8.41 10.39
C PHE A 83 -30.29 -7.89 9.41
N ARG A 84 -29.18 -7.43 9.95
CA ARG A 84 -28.01 -7.04 9.15
C ARG A 84 -26.82 -7.82 9.64
N ASN A 85 -26.18 -8.54 8.72
CA ASN A 85 -25.02 -9.34 9.02
C ASN A 85 -23.85 -8.85 8.17
N CYS A 86 -22.77 -8.46 8.81
CA CYS A 86 -21.60 -7.92 8.12
C CYS A 86 -20.39 -8.80 8.37
N LYS A 87 -19.61 -9.00 7.31
CA LYS A 87 -18.36 -9.75 7.35
C LYS A 87 -17.25 -8.88 6.79
N SER A 88 -16.07 -8.97 7.40
CA SER A 88 -14.87 -8.39 6.82
C SER A 88 -14.18 -9.44 5.98
N GLU A 89 -13.90 -9.10 4.73
CA GLU A 89 -13.24 -10.00 3.80
C GLU A 89 -11.96 -9.35 3.30
N PRO A 90 -10.85 -10.13 3.21
CA PRO A 90 -9.62 -9.58 2.67
C PRO A 90 -9.75 -9.37 1.17
N GLN A 91 -9.16 -8.29 0.69
CA GLN A 91 -9.12 -7.99 -0.73
C GLN A 91 -7.74 -7.44 -1.06
N GLU A 92 -7.09 -8.04 -2.04
CA GLU A 92 -5.82 -7.53 -2.52
C GLU A 92 -6.03 -6.27 -3.35
N ILE A 93 -5.22 -5.26 -3.08
CA ILE A 93 -5.33 -4.00 -3.82
C ILE A 93 -4.57 -4.03 -5.15
N SER A 94 -3.60 -4.94 -5.28
CA SER A 94 -2.72 -4.98 -6.44
C SER A 94 -3.46 -5.21 -7.75
N PRO A 95 -4.35 -6.22 -7.88
CA PRO A 95 -5.02 -6.45 -9.17
C PRO A 95 -5.84 -5.26 -9.63
N MET A 96 -6.52 -4.59 -8.68
CA MET A 96 -7.36 -3.45 -9.02
C MET A 96 -6.52 -2.28 -9.53
N LEU A 97 -5.38 -2.02 -8.87
CA LEU A 97 -4.51 -0.90 -9.25
C LEU A 97 -3.74 -1.19 -10.53
N GLU A 98 -3.39 -2.46 -10.74
CA GLU A 98 -2.75 -2.85 -11.99
C GLU A 98 -3.71 -2.68 -13.17
N GLN A 99 -4.96 -3.06 -12.98
CA GLN A 99 -5.98 -2.90 -14.02
C GLN A 99 -6.29 -1.44 -14.29
N LYS A 100 -6.41 -0.63 -13.22
CA LYS A 100 -6.82 0.76 -13.34
C LYS A 100 -5.71 1.67 -13.83
N TYR A 101 -4.49 1.46 -13.36
CA TYR A 101 -3.36 2.38 -13.61
C TYR A 101 -2.16 1.71 -14.25
N GLY A 102 -2.16 0.40 -14.40
CA GLY A 102 -0.96 -0.31 -14.81
C GLY A 102 0.14 -0.25 -13.76
N MET A 103 -0.22 -0.01 -12.52
CA MET A 103 0.72 0.15 -11.42
C MET A 103 0.87 -1.15 -10.65
N LYS A 104 2.12 -1.54 -10.42
CA LYS A 104 2.46 -2.73 -9.66
C LYS A 104 2.60 -2.37 -8.18
N VAL A 105 2.04 -3.20 -7.30
CA VAL A 105 2.17 -3.01 -5.85
C VAL A 105 3.10 -4.08 -5.30
N VAL A 106 4.09 -3.66 -4.52
CA VAL A 106 5.12 -4.53 -3.96
C VAL A 106 5.21 -4.30 -2.46
N GLU A 107 5.33 -5.37 -1.70
CA GLU A 107 5.51 -5.29 -0.25
C GLU A 107 6.99 -5.31 0.11
N ALA A 108 7.36 -4.55 1.13
CA ALA A 108 8.72 -4.51 1.64
C ALA A 108 8.72 -4.50 3.16
N THR A 109 9.73 -5.13 3.76
CA THR A 109 9.86 -5.20 5.21
C THR A 109 10.83 -4.17 5.77
N ASP A 110 11.79 -3.73 4.96
CA ASP A 110 12.81 -2.79 5.40
C ASP A 110 13.37 -2.02 4.21
N ILE A 111 14.17 -1.02 4.51
CA ILE A 111 14.78 -0.17 3.49
C ILE A 111 15.74 -0.97 2.61
N GLN A 112 16.43 -1.95 3.19
CA GLN A 112 17.36 -2.76 2.40
C GLN A 112 16.65 -3.56 1.32
N SER A 113 15.45 -4.07 1.64
CA SER A 113 14.63 -4.76 0.63
C SER A 113 14.27 -3.83 -0.51
N VAL A 114 13.95 -2.57 -0.20
CA VAL A 114 13.63 -1.57 -1.21
C VAL A 114 14.84 -1.30 -2.09
N LEU A 115 16.01 -1.12 -1.48
CA LEU A 115 17.23 -0.87 -2.23
C LEU A 115 17.61 -2.04 -3.15
N LYS A 116 17.42 -3.25 -2.67
CA LYS A 116 17.64 -4.44 -3.49
C LYS A 116 16.69 -4.48 -4.67
N TYR A 117 15.45 -4.10 -4.44
CA TYR A 117 14.47 -4.04 -5.52
C TYR A 117 14.92 -3.06 -6.61
N PHE A 118 15.40 -1.89 -6.21
CA PHE A 118 15.93 -0.91 -7.16
C PHE A 118 17.12 -1.45 -7.94
N GLN A 119 18.07 -2.06 -7.27
CA GLN A 119 19.26 -2.60 -7.91
C GLN A 119 18.89 -3.69 -8.91
N LYS A 120 17.90 -4.52 -8.59
CA LYS A 120 17.50 -5.62 -9.45
C LYS A 120 16.71 -5.15 -10.66
N ASN A 121 16.00 -4.06 -10.54
CA ASN A 121 15.06 -3.57 -11.56
C ASN A 121 15.51 -2.29 -12.25
N SER A 122 16.68 -1.80 -11.91
CA SER A 122 17.22 -0.60 -12.53
C SER A 122 18.07 -0.91 -13.77
#